data_c394f04e5c3dcafa716d5e2ef16cde1c
#
_entry.id   c394f04e5c3dcafa716d5e2ef16cde1c
#
_cell.length_a   1.000
_cell.length_b   1.000
_cell.length_c   1.000
_cell.angle_alpha   90.00
_cell.angle_beta   90.00
_cell.angle_gamma   90.00
#
_symmetry.space_group_name_H-M   'P 1'
#
loop_
_entity.id
_entity.type
_entity.pdbx_description
1 polymer ?
#
loop_
_entity_poly.entity_id
_entity_poly.type
_entity_poly.pdbx_seq_one_letter_code
_entity_poly.pdbx_strand_id
1 'polypeptide(L)'
;RTEQNIIVWMDHRAIAQAERINATKHRVLDFVGGIISPEMQTPKLLWLKQHMPTTWANAGYLFDLPDFLTWRATQDATRSLCSTVCKWTYLGHEQRWDKSYFQQIGLEDVLEHDAAKIGSDVKMMGEPLGHGLTQRAASEMGLIAGTAVSVSIIDAHAGTLGTLGATGVSGEVADFNRRV
;
A
#
# COMPACT_ATOMS: atom_id res chain seq x y z
N ARG A 1 3.77 19.78 20.32
CA ARG A 1 3.73 18.32 20.06
C ARG A 1 4.01 18.16 18.58
N THR A 2 5.06 17.44 18.23
CA THR A 2 5.25 16.96 16.86
C THR A 2 4.13 15.96 16.57
N GLU A 3 3.25 16.29 15.62
CA GLU A 3 2.23 15.37 15.17
C GLU A 3 2.92 14.21 14.44
N GLN A 4 2.77 13.00 14.98
CA GLN A 4 3.28 11.78 14.34
C GLN A 4 2.15 11.16 13.54
N ASN A 5 2.29 11.13 12.23
CA ASN A 5 1.32 10.59 11.28
C ASN A 5 1.88 9.44 10.45
N ILE A 6 3.06 8.92 10.81
CA ILE A 6 3.73 7.83 10.12
C ILE A 6 3.95 6.68 11.09
N ILE A 7 3.55 5.47 10.69
CA ILE A 7 3.85 4.21 11.37
C ILE A 7 4.90 3.48 10.54
N VAL A 8 6.07 3.23 11.11
CA VAL A 8 7.15 2.54 10.40
C VAL A 8 6.84 1.05 10.21
N TRP A 9 7.41 0.43 9.18
CA TRP A 9 7.16 -0.97 8.86
C TRP A 9 7.52 -1.91 10.03
N MET A 10 8.62 -1.66 10.73
CA MET A 10 9.10 -2.45 11.88
C MET A 10 8.34 -2.20 13.20
N ASP A 11 7.28 -1.41 13.19
CA ASP A 11 6.45 -1.20 14.38
C ASP A 11 5.61 -2.45 14.67
N HIS A 12 5.96 -3.18 15.70
CA HIS A 12 5.36 -4.45 16.09
C HIS A 12 4.29 -4.32 17.20
N ARG A 13 3.79 -3.12 17.49
CA ARG A 13 2.74 -2.92 18.51
C ARG A 13 1.48 -3.72 18.23
N ALA A 14 1.23 -4.09 16.98
CA ALA A 14 0.02 -4.80 16.53
C ALA A 14 0.13 -6.33 16.56
N ILE A 15 1.04 -6.92 17.36
CA ILE A 15 1.19 -8.39 17.47
C ILE A 15 -0.13 -9.05 17.91
N ALA A 16 -0.77 -8.57 18.97
CA ALA A 16 -2.04 -9.12 19.45
C ALA A 16 -3.17 -9.01 18.41
N GLN A 17 -3.18 -7.93 17.63
CA GLN A 17 -4.13 -7.76 16.54
C GLN A 17 -3.88 -8.75 15.39
N ALA A 18 -2.62 -8.99 15.05
CA ALA A 18 -2.26 -9.98 14.05
C ALA A 18 -2.66 -11.39 14.48
N GLU A 19 -2.40 -11.77 15.74
CA GLU A 19 -2.82 -13.05 16.31
C GLU A 19 -4.35 -13.21 16.27
N ARG A 20 -5.11 -12.18 16.66
CA ARG A 20 -6.57 -12.16 16.58
C ARG A 20 -7.06 -12.34 15.14
N ILE A 21 -6.46 -11.65 14.17
CA ILE A 21 -6.80 -11.78 12.76
C ILE A 21 -6.50 -13.20 12.27
N ASN A 22 -5.33 -13.75 12.59
CA ASN A 22 -4.93 -15.09 12.20
C ASN A 22 -5.84 -16.17 12.77
N ALA A 23 -6.36 -15.97 14.00
CA ALA A 23 -7.32 -16.88 14.63
C ALA A 23 -8.66 -16.96 13.88
N THR A 24 -9.00 -15.97 13.05
CA THR A 24 -10.23 -16.01 12.23
C THR A 24 -10.18 -17.07 11.14
N LYS A 25 -9.00 -17.43 10.66
CA LYS A 25 -8.78 -18.35 9.53
C LYS A 25 -9.57 -17.95 8.29
N HIS A 26 -9.78 -16.63 8.12
CA HIS A 26 -10.53 -16.12 6.98
C HIS A 26 -9.77 -16.42 5.68
N ARG A 27 -10.49 -16.75 4.59
CA ARG A 27 -9.90 -17.12 3.29
C ARG A 27 -8.93 -16.07 2.71
N VAL A 28 -9.12 -14.80 3.05
CA VAL A 28 -8.22 -13.71 2.63
C VAL A 28 -6.78 -13.97 3.07
N LEU A 29 -6.57 -14.67 4.19
CA LEU A 29 -5.24 -15.00 4.69
C LEU A 29 -4.48 -15.95 3.76
N ASP A 30 -5.17 -16.77 2.96
CA ASP A 30 -4.54 -17.68 1.99
C ASP A 30 -3.72 -16.91 0.94
N PHE A 31 -4.14 -15.67 0.64
CA PHE A 31 -3.46 -14.79 -0.33
C PHE A 31 -2.27 -14.01 0.25
N VAL A 32 -2.03 -14.13 1.56
CA VAL A 32 -0.87 -13.54 2.25
C VAL A 32 -0.02 -14.59 2.95
N GLY A 33 -0.05 -15.84 2.43
CA GLY A 33 0.74 -16.94 2.95
C GLY A 33 0.13 -17.66 4.16
N GLY A 34 -1.18 -17.52 4.39
CA GLY A 34 -1.92 -18.19 5.47
C GLY A 34 -1.86 -17.47 6.82
N ILE A 35 -0.92 -16.55 7.01
CA ILE A 35 -0.70 -15.83 8.26
C ILE A 35 -0.40 -14.36 7.95
N ILE A 36 -1.15 -13.44 8.55
CA ILE A 36 -0.84 -12.01 8.46
C ILE A 36 0.22 -11.62 9.49
N SER A 37 1.22 -10.85 9.05
CA SER A 37 2.27 -10.30 9.90
C SER A 37 1.80 -9.02 10.62
N PRO A 38 2.27 -8.73 11.85
CA PRO A 38 2.03 -7.45 12.51
C PRO A 38 2.62 -6.25 11.74
N GLU A 39 3.49 -6.48 10.79
CA GLU A 39 4.04 -5.45 9.91
C GLU A 39 3.08 -5.03 8.79
N MET A 40 2.07 -5.84 8.49
CA MET A 40 1.05 -5.50 7.49
C MET A 40 0.04 -4.47 8.02
N GLN A 41 -0.71 -3.87 7.12
CA GLN A 41 -1.53 -2.70 7.42
C GLN A 41 -2.75 -3.03 8.26
N THR A 42 -3.49 -4.10 7.96
CA THR A 42 -4.73 -4.39 8.68
C THR A 42 -4.55 -4.61 10.19
N PRO A 43 -3.51 -5.31 10.69
CA PRO A 43 -3.23 -5.35 12.14
C PRO A 43 -2.91 -3.98 12.73
N LYS A 44 -2.11 -3.15 12.03
CA LYS A 44 -1.76 -1.80 12.48
C LYS A 44 -2.97 -0.88 12.52
N LEU A 45 -3.86 -0.97 11.54
CA LEU A 45 -5.12 -0.22 11.53
C LEU A 45 -6.02 -0.63 12.68
N LEU A 46 -6.13 -1.92 12.96
CA LEU A 46 -6.92 -2.42 14.07
C LEU A 46 -6.36 -1.91 15.42
N TRP A 47 -5.03 -1.93 15.56
CA TRP A 47 -4.37 -1.35 16.73
C TRP A 47 -4.66 0.15 16.86
N LEU A 48 -4.55 0.90 15.75
CA LEU A 48 -4.80 2.35 15.72
C LEU A 48 -6.25 2.66 16.14
N LYS A 49 -7.22 1.95 15.58
CA LYS A 49 -8.65 2.09 15.92
C LYS A 49 -8.90 1.86 17.42
N GLN A 50 -8.24 0.85 18.01
CA GLN A 50 -8.44 0.47 19.40
C GLN A 50 -7.76 1.40 20.42
N HIS A 51 -6.56 1.91 20.09
CA HIS A 51 -5.74 2.65 21.04
C HIS A 51 -5.69 4.15 20.79
N MET A 52 -6.05 4.59 19.59
CA MET A 52 -6.01 6.00 19.19
C MET A 52 -7.32 6.43 18.49
N PRO A 53 -8.48 6.31 19.17
CA PRO A 53 -9.79 6.52 18.54
C PRO A 53 -9.97 7.93 17.97
N THR A 54 -9.41 8.95 18.61
CA THR A 54 -9.46 10.33 18.09
C THR A 54 -8.68 10.46 16.78
N THR A 55 -7.48 9.88 16.70
CA THR A 55 -6.68 9.84 15.47
C THR A 55 -7.41 9.07 14.38
N TRP A 56 -7.98 7.91 14.72
CA TRP A 56 -8.77 7.11 13.81
C TRP A 56 -9.97 7.85 13.20
N ALA A 57 -10.73 8.56 14.04
CA ALA A 57 -11.90 9.33 13.61
C ALA A 57 -11.53 10.48 12.68
N ASN A 58 -10.39 11.14 12.93
CA ASN A 58 -9.92 12.30 12.17
C ASN A 58 -9.09 11.91 10.93
N ALA A 59 -8.72 10.65 10.75
CA ALA A 59 -7.96 10.22 9.59
C ALA A 59 -8.82 10.33 8.31
N GLY A 60 -8.41 11.19 7.38
CA GLY A 60 -9.03 11.33 6.07
C GLY A 60 -8.58 10.21 5.11
N TYR A 61 -7.29 9.96 5.06
CA TYR A 61 -6.69 8.92 4.26
C TYR A 61 -5.71 8.08 5.07
N LEU A 62 -5.65 6.80 4.73
CA LEU A 62 -4.69 5.83 5.23
C LEU A 62 -3.92 5.32 4.01
N PHE A 63 -2.64 5.62 3.95
CA PHE A 63 -1.78 5.29 2.82
C PHE A 63 -0.68 4.31 3.21
N ASP A 64 -0.23 3.51 2.28
CA ASP A 64 1.13 3.00 2.29
C ASP A 64 2.10 4.09 1.82
N LEU A 65 3.37 3.99 2.19
CA LEU A 65 4.36 5.03 1.89
C LEU A 65 4.46 5.34 0.38
N PRO A 66 4.58 4.35 -0.52
CA PRO A 66 4.67 4.65 -1.95
C PRO A 66 3.43 5.36 -2.49
N ASP A 67 2.22 4.98 -2.06
CA ASP A 67 0.98 5.65 -2.47
C ASP A 67 0.85 7.06 -1.85
N PHE A 68 1.36 7.26 -0.63
CA PHE A 68 1.45 8.60 -0.04
C PHE A 68 2.36 9.53 -0.84
N LEU A 69 3.51 9.03 -1.29
CA LEU A 69 4.45 9.83 -2.07
C LEU A 69 3.87 10.23 -3.44
N THR A 70 3.20 9.31 -4.13
CA THR A 70 2.55 9.62 -5.40
C THR A 70 1.37 10.58 -5.21
N TRP A 71 0.53 10.38 -4.18
CA TRP A 71 -0.51 11.33 -3.83
C TRP A 71 0.05 12.72 -3.51
N ARG A 72 1.11 12.79 -2.73
CA ARG A 72 1.75 14.07 -2.38
C ARG A 72 2.28 14.80 -3.61
N ALA A 73 2.76 14.05 -4.59
CA ALA A 73 3.31 14.60 -5.83
C ALA A 73 2.22 15.05 -6.83
N THR A 74 1.12 14.31 -6.93
CA THR A 74 0.10 14.47 -7.99
C THR A 74 -1.26 14.95 -7.49
N GLN A 75 -1.56 14.79 -6.20
CA GLN A 75 -2.88 14.91 -5.59
C GLN A 75 -3.89 13.86 -6.11
N ASP A 76 -3.44 12.86 -6.81
CA ASP A 76 -4.24 11.70 -7.22
C ASP A 76 -4.18 10.64 -6.11
N ALA A 77 -5.34 10.23 -5.60
CA ALA A 77 -5.46 9.30 -4.49
C ALA A 77 -5.53 7.81 -4.90
N THR A 78 -5.29 7.51 -6.16
CA THR A 78 -5.19 6.15 -6.69
C THR A 78 -4.18 5.32 -5.89
N ARG A 79 -4.52 4.07 -5.65
CA ARG A 79 -3.66 3.10 -4.96
C ARG A 79 -2.95 2.19 -5.95
N SER A 80 -1.75 1.79 -5.59
CA SER A 80 -1.02 0.77 -6.31
C SER A 80 -1.60 -0.63 -6.05
N LEU A 81 -1.87 -1.38 -7.11
CA LEU A 81 -2.22 -2.80 -6.99
C LEU A 81 -1.12 -3.58 -6.25
N CYS A 82 0.15 -3.21 -6.46
CA CYS A 82 1.27 -3.81 -5.75
C CYS A 82 1.16 -3.63 -4.23
N SER A 83 1.01 -2.39 -3.76
CA SER A 83 0.88 -2.08 -2.33
C SER A 83 -0.35 -2.72 -1.71
N THR A 84 -1.51 -2.59 -2.37
CA THR A 84 -2.79 -3.06 -1.83
C THR A 84 -2.87 -4.57 -1.70
N VAL A 85 -2.35 -5.31 -2.67
CA VAL A 85 -2.29 -6.77 -2.62
C VAL A 85 -1.27 -7.23 -1.58
N CYS A 86 -0.05 -6.69 -1.61
CA CYS A 86 1.04 -7.18 -0.75
C CYS A 86 0.89 -6.78 0.72
N LYS A 87 0.26 -5.64 1.01
CA LYS A 87 0.25 -5.04 2.35
C LYS A 87 -1.13 -4.90 2.98
N TRP A 88 -2.21 -4.81 2.17
CA TRP A 88 -3.55 -4.43 2.62
C TRP A 88 -4.60 -5.52 2.46
N THR A 89 -4.25 -6.69 1.97
CA THR A 89 -5.18 -7.80 1.73
C THR A 89 -6.25 -7.53 0.65
N TYR A 90 -5.96 -6.65 -0.32
CA TYR A 90 -6.81 -6.47 -1.49
C TYR A 90 -6.78 -7.72 -2.36
N LEU A 91 -7.94 -8.18 -2.81
CA LEU A 91 -8.04 -9.33 -3.71
C LEU A 91 -7.86 -8.86 -5.16
N GLY A 92 -6.61 -8.79 -5.63
CA GLY A 92 -6.27 -8.26 -6.95
C GLY A 92 -6.91 -9.02 -8.10
N HIS A 93 -7.07 -10.33 -7.98
CA HIS A 93 -7.73 -11.19 -8.97
C HIS A 93 -9.26 -11.02 -8.99
N GLU A 94 -9.85 -10.54 -7.89
CA GLU A 94 -11.27 -10.21 -7.78
C GLU A 94 -11.54 -8.69 -7.90
N GLN A 95 -10.48 -7.88 -7.94
CA GLN A 95 -10.53 -6.42 -8.02
C GLN A 95 -11.41 -5.79 -6.94
N ARG A 96 -11.33 -6.29 -5.71
CA ARG A 96 -12.16 -5.80 -4.60
C ARG A 96 -11.53 -5.99 -3.22
N TRP A 97 -12.04 -5.23 -2.27
CA TRP A 97 -11.90 -5.48 -0.84
C TRP A 97 -12.89 -6.56 -0.40
N ASP A 98 -12.47 -7.49 0.44
CA ASP A 98 -13.37 -8.51 0.99
C ASP A 98 -14.11 -7.98 2.22
N LYS A 99 -15.38 -7.60 2.04
CA LYS A 99 -16.22 -7.03 3.11
C LYS A 99 -16.33 -7.96 4.31
N SER A 100 -16.45 -9.27 4.09
CA SER A 100 -16.59 -10.23 5.19
C SER A 100 -15.34 -10.29 6.06
N TYR A 101 -14.16 -10.15 5.44
CA TYR A 101 -12.90 -10.05 6.17
C TYR A 101 -12.86 -8.81 7.07
N PHE A 102 -13.12 -7.64 6.53
CA PHE A 102 -13.10 -6.40 7.30
C PHE A 102 -14.15 -6.39 8.43
N GLN A 103 -15.33 -6.94 8.19
CA GLN A 103 -16.36 -7.12 9.24
C GLN A 103 -15.86 -8.05 10.34
N GLN A 104 -15.30 -9.21 9.98
CA GLN A 104 -14.84 -10.20 10.96
C GLN A 104 -13.71 -9.69 11.85
N ILE A 105 -12.83 -8.85 11.32
CA ILE A 105 -11.74 -8.27 12.10
C ILE A 105 -12.09 -6.97 12.82
N GLY A 106 -13.28 -6.39 12.56
CA GLY A 106 -13.77 -5.15 13.19
C GLY A 106 -13.22 -3.86 12.57
N LEU A 107 -12.96 -3.88 11.27
CA LEU A 107 -12.52 -2.75 10.47
C LEU A 107 -13.48 -2.42 9.31
N GLU A 108 -14.74 -2.77 9.42
CA GLU A 108 -15.77 -2.54 8.39
C GLU A 108 -15.93 -1.07 8.00
N ASP A 109 -15.67 -0.16 8.92
CA ASP A 109 -15.78 1.29 8.72
C ASP A 109 -14.75 1.86 7.72
N VAL A 110 -13.64 1.16 7.44
CA VAL A 110 -12.71 1.61 6.40
C VAL A 110 -13.27 1.44 4.99
N LEU A 111 -14.32 0.61 4.84
CA LEU A 111 -15.00 0.37 3.57
C LEU A 111 -16.20 1.30 3.34
N GLU A 112 -16.54 2.15 4.31
CA GLU A 112 -17.56 3.16 4.16
C GLU A 112 -17.19 4.18 3.06
N HIS A 113 -18.21 4.81 2.48
CA HIS A 113 -18.02 5.82 1.42
C HIS A 113 -17.12 5.32 0.28
N ASP A 114 -17.39 4.10 -0.18
CA ASP A 114 -16.63 3.45 -1.25
C ASP A 114 -15.12 3.30 -0.88
N ALA A 115 -14.86 2.84 0.33
CA ALA A 115 -13.51 2.67 0.86
C ALA A 115 -12.63 3.94 0.78
N ALA A 116 -13.21 5.11 0.92
CA ALA A 116 -12.53 6.40 0.72
C ALA A 116 -11.24 6.54 1.57
N LYS A 117 -11.22 5.95 2.77
CA LYS A 117 -10.02 6.01 3.64
C LYS A 117 -8.85 5.19 3.12
N ILE A 118 -9.10 4.01 2.58
CA ILE A 118 -8.06 3.08 2.10
C ILE A 118 -7.93 3.04 0.59
N GLY A 119 -8.89 3.61 -0.13
CA GLY A 119 -8.94 3.73 -1.58
C GLY A 119 -9.72 2.62 -2.27
N SER A 120 -10.56 3.00 -3.24
CA SER A 120 -11.29 2.11 -4.14
C SER A 120 -10.72 2.11 -5.56
N ASP A 121 -10.08 3.20 -5.97
CA ASP A 121 -9.37 3.27 -7.26
C ASP A 121 -8.00 2.62 -7.12
N VAL A 122 -7.86 1.42 -7.67
CA VAL A 122 -6.62 0.61 -7.62
C VAL A 122 -6.16 0.32 -9.03
N LYS A 123 -4.95 0.72 -9.38
CA LYS A 123 -4.37 0.58 -10.73
C LYS A 123 -3.07 -0.23 -10.74
N MET A 124 -2.74 -0.71 -11.92
CA MET A 124 -1.48 -1.42 -12.16
C MET A 124 -0.27 -0.49 -11.99
N MET A 125 0.84 -1.06 -11.53
CA MET A 125 2.11 -0.37 -11.47
C MET A 125 2.51 0.16 -12.85
N GLY A 126 3.01 1.40 -12.89
CA GLY A 126 3.44 2.03 -14.13
C GLY A 126 2.35 2.80 -14.87
N GLU A 127 1.06 2.63 -14.55
CA GLU A 127 0.00 3.46 -15.12
C GLU A 127 0.15 4.92 -14.69
N PRO A 128 -0.20 5.89 -15.55
CA PRO A 128 -0.08 7.31 -15.23
C PRO A 128 -1.05 7.73 -14.13
N LEU A 129 -0.59 8.64 -13.27
CA LEU A 129 -1.38 9.27 -12.22
C LEU A 129 -1.71 10.72 -12.57
N GLY A 130 -3.02 11.01 -12.59
CA GLY A 130 -3.55 12.35 -12.80
C GLY A 130 -2.91 13.04 -14.00
N HIS A 131 -2.48 14.28 -13.78
CA HIS A 131 -1.77 15.08 -14.78
C HIS A 131 -0.25 15.15 -14.53
N GLY A 132 0.30 14.20 -13.80
CA GLY A 132 1.70 14.21 -13.38
C GLY A 132 1.96 15.13 -12.17
N LEU A 133 3.19 15.62 -12.02
CA LEU A 133 3.56 16.49 -10.90
C LEU A 133 2.71 17.75 -10.85
N THR A 134 2.17 18.05 -9.67
CA THR A 134 1.56 19.37 -9.40
C THR A 134 2.62 20.48 -9.51
N GLN A 135 2.20 21.72 -9.73
CA GLN A 135 3.12 22.88 -9.74
C GLN A 135 3.94 22.96 -8.46
N ARG A 136 3.33 22.67 -7.31
CA ARG A 136 4.01 22.68 -6.01
C ARG A 136 5.08 21.61 -5.93
N ALA A 137 4.72 20.36 -6.23
CA ALA A 137 5.66 19.24 -6.17
C ALA A 137 6.83 19.43 -7.15
N ALA A 138 6.53 19.87 -8.37
CA ALA A 138 7.55 20.16 -9.37
C ALA A 138 8.52 21.26 -8.88
N SER A 139 8.01 22.34 -8.29
CA SER A 139 8.85 23.39 -7.73
C SER A 139 9.73 22.90 -6.58
N GLU A 140 9.17 22.09 -5.66
CA GLU A 140 9.90 21.49 -4.52
C GLU A 140 11.04 20.54 -5.00
N MET A 141 10.87 19.89 -6.16
CA MET A 141 11.81 18.92 -6.73
C MET A 141 12.76 19.51 -7.78
N GLY A 142 12.59 20.78 -8.17
CA GLY A 142 13.33 21.40 -9.27
C GLY A 142 12.99 20.82 -10.65
N LEU A 143 11.75 20.34 -10.83
CA LEU A 143 11.23 19.73 -12.06
C LEU A 143 10.15 20.62 -12.71
N ILE A 144 9.62 20.17 -13.84
CA ILE A 144 8.54 20.84 -14.57
C ILE A 144 7.20 20.27 -14.14
N ALA A 145 6.20 21.14 -13.90
CA ALA A 145 4.83 20.71 -13.66
C ALA A 145 4.30 19.86 -14.82
N GLY A 146 3.54 18.82 -14.51
CA GLY A 146 3.07 17.87 -15.50
C GLY A 146 4.08 16.77 -15.85
N THR A 147 5.30 16.78 -15.27
CA THR A 147 6.21 15.63 -15.40
C THR A 147 5.47 14.37 -14.97
N ALA A 148 5.51 13.35 -15.84
CA ALA A 148 4.76 12.10 -15.62
C ALA A 148 5.14 11.43 -14.30
N VAL A 149 4.12 11.02 -13.56
CA VAL A 149 4.23 10.20 -12.34
C VAL A 149 3.39 8.95 -12.58
N SER A 150 3.94 7.79 -12.28
CA SER A 150 3.21 6.53 -12.40
C SER A 150 2.72 6.01 -11.06
N VAL A 151 1.75 5.09 -11.13
CA VAL A 151 1.36 4.25 -9.99
C VAL A 151 2.59 3.57 -9.41
N SER A 152 2.69 3.61 -8.10
CA SER A 152 3.86 3.20 -7.33
C SER A 152 4.09 1.69 -7.30
N ILE A 153 5.26 1.32 -6.82
CA ILE A 153 5.68 -0.06 -6.57
C ILE A 153 6.39 -0.12 -5.22
N ILE A 154 6.24 -1.22 -4.48
CA ILE A 154 7.00 -1.41 -3.23
C ILE A 154 8.48 -1.68 -3.53
N ASP A 155 9.35 -1.34 -2.58
CA ASP A 155 10.81 -1.40 -2.69
C ASP A 155 11.33 -2.79 -3.08
N ALA A 156 10.79 -3.86 -2.51
CA ALA A 156 11.17 -5.23 -2.82
C ALA A 156 10.95 -5.56 -4.31
N HIS A 157 9.81 -5.16 -4.87
CA HIS A 157 9.51 -5.37 -6.30
C HIS A 157 10.33 -4.42 -7.20
N ALA A 158 10.56 -3.17 -6.75
CA ALA A 158 11.44 -2.25 -7.46
C ALA A 158 12.88 -2.80 -7.54
N GLY A 159 13.39 -3.32 -6.43
CA GLY A 159 14.70 -4.00 -6.37
C GLY A 159 14.76 -5.22 -7.29
N THR A 160 13.69 -6.00 -7.33
CA THR A 160 13.58 -7.15 -8.25
C THR A 160 13.65 -6.68 -9.70
N LEU A 161 12.86 -5.68 -10.12
CA LEU A 161 12.90 -5.13 -11.47
C LEU A 161 14.29 -4.61 -11.82
N GLY A 162 14.94 -3.89 -10.89
CA GLY A 162 16.31 -3.39 -11.10
C GLY A 162 17.32 -4.50 -11.29
N THR A 163 17.21 -5.58 -10.50
CA THR A 163 18.09 -6.76 -10.63
C THR A 163 17.84 -7.52 -11.93
N LEU A 164 16.57 -7.67 -12.29
CA LEU A 164 16.15 -8.39 -13.46
C LEU A 164 16.47 -7.61 -14.75
N GLY A 165 16.36 -6.30 -14.74
CA GLY A 165 16.69 -5.43 -15.87
C GLY A 165 18.18 -5.07 -16.00
N ALA A 166 19.02 -5.48 -15.03
CA ALA A 166 20.44 -5.17 -15.07
C ALA A 166 21.12 -5.92 -16.23
N THR A 167 21.79 -5.18 -17.09
CA THR A 167 22.72 -5.72 -18.06
C THR A 167 24.02 -6.08 -17.35
N GLY A 168 24.56 -7.28 -17.61
CA GLY A 168 25.89 -7.65 -17.14
C GLY A 168 26.97 -6.74 -17.73
N VAL A 169 28.21 -6.82 -17.20
CA VAL A 169 29.38 -6.08 -17.69
C VAL A 169 29.64 -6.33 -19.19
N SER A 170 29.17 -7.46 -19.73
CA SER A 170 29.19 -7.83 -21.16
C SER A 170 28.10 -7.16 -22.02
N GLY A 171 27.19 -6.40 -21.41
CA GLY A 171 26.04 -5.82 -22.13
C GLY A 171 24.93 -6.82 -22.44
N GLU A 172 25.03 -8.05 -21.98
CA GLU A 172 23.97 -9.06 -22.13
C GLU A 172 22.88 -8.87 -21.08
N VAL A 173 21.63 -8.84 -21.52
CA VAL A 173 20.47 -8.88 -20.63
C VAL A 173 20.41 -10.25 -19.96
N ALA A 174 20.23 -10.30 -18.66
CA ALA A 174 20.09 -11.53 -17.94
C ALA A 174 18.90 -12.35 -18.51
N ASP A 175 19.18 -13.56 -18.99
CA ASP A 175 18.13 -14.49 -19.45
C ASP A 175 17.43 -15.11 -18.23
N PHE A 176 16.25 -14.59 -17.92
CA PHE A 176 15.43 -15.03 -16.79
C PHE A 176 15.02 -16.50 -16.84
N ASN A 177 14.87 -17.06 -18.03
CA ASN A 177 14.46 -18.44 -18.20
C ASN A 177 15.55 -19.45 -17.79
N ARG A 178 16.77 -18.96 -17.53
CA ARG A 178 17.91 -19.79 -17.14
C ARG A 178 18.26 -19.70 -15.63
N ARG A 179 17.55 -18.91 -14.84
CA ARG A 179 17.89 -18.65 -13.42
C ARG A 179 16.80 -19.04 -12.42
N VAL A 180 15.79 -19.75 -12.86
CA VAL A 180 14.76 -20.36 -11.98
C VAL A 180 14.98 -21.85 -11.93
#